data_7483a629edd187e5471707c4e7cb2858
#
_entry.id   7483a629edd187e5471707c4e7cb2858
#
_cell.length_a   1.000
_cell.length_b   1.000
_cell.length_c   1.000
_cell.angle_alpha   90.00
_cell.angle_beta   90.00
_cell.angle_gamma   90.00
#
_symmetry.space_group_name_H-M   'P 1'
#
loop_
_entity.id
_entity.type
_entity.pdbx_description
1 polymer ?
#
loop_
_entity_poly.entity_id
_entity_poly.type
_entity_poly.pdbx_seq_one_letter_code
_entity_poly.pdbx_strand_id
1 'polypeptide(L)'
;MFYGYKYTIRCNYTDKNILSFKKAIDDLSNIDSKENLVFSLQRIWQEEDSSELDNKEKEMLLYLRNKGLTKPTEYKGIFQCYADKENCIVINYNGDIYKCTANDFLPEKKEGILNSNGVITYNSLYEKRMKAKYALKPCLECNILPICMICTQKRLKMINEEKCIYIKEKDKPDIIRDHIRRIYKETDIT
;
A
#
# COMPACT_ATOMS: atom_id res chain seq x y z
N MET A 1 2.00 -16.54 -30.69
CA MET A 1 1.38 -17.18 -29.52
C MET A 1 1.47 -16.16 -28.37
N PHE A 2 0.38 -15.47 -28.06
CA PHE A 2 0.38 -14.49 -26.98
C PHE A 2 0.21 -15.25 -25.66
N TYR A 3 1.24 -15.23 -24.84
CA TYR A 3 1.18 -15.77 -23.47
C TYR A 3 0.35 -14.81 -22.63
N GLY A 4 -0.89 -15.03 -22.33
CA GLY A 4 -1.85 -14.19 -21.63
C GLY A 4 -1.40 -13.54 -20.30
N TYR A 5 -0.18 -13.02 -20.28
CA TYR A 5 0.38 -12.31 -19.13
C TYR A 5 -0.26 -10.94 -18.95
N LYS A 6 -0.55 -10.59 -17.71
CA LYS A 6 -0.97 -9.25 -17.33
C LYS A 6 0.27 -8.42 -16.95
N TYR A 7 0.37 -7.23 -17.51
CA TYR A 7 1.49 -6.33 -17.26
C TYR A 7 1.02 -5.13 -16.47
N THR A 8 1.79 -4.77 -15.43
CA THR A 8 1.58 -3.51 -14.71
C THR A 8 2.81 -2.64 -14.89
N ILE A 9 2.63 -1.48 -15.51
CA ILE A 9 3.66 -0.45 -15.59
C ILE A 9 3.50 0.47 -14.40
N ARG A 10 4.45 0.42 -13.48
CA ARG A 10 4.48 1.30 -12.33
C ARG A 10 5.19 2.61 -12.70
N CYS A 11 4.47 3.72 -12.58
CA CYS A 11 4.97 5.06 -12.82
C CYS A 11 5.16 5.77 -11.47
N ASN A 12 6.38 5.84 -10.99
CA ASN A 12 6.71 6.65 -9.81
C ASN A 12 6.78 8.12 -10.22
N TYR A 13 5.97 8.97 -9.58
CA TYR A 13 5.84 10.37 -10.00
C TYR A 13 6.08 11.36 -8.88
N THR A 14 6.54 12.53 -9.33
CA THR A 14 6.64 13.79 -8.60
C THR A 14 5.84 14.84 -9.35
N ASP A 15 5.72 16.03 -8.80
CA ASP A 15 5.13 17.18 -9.49
C ASP A 15 5.81 17.48 -10.84
N LYS A 16 7.12 17.23 -10.94
CA LYS A 16 7.93 17.56 -12.12
C LYS A 16 7.76 16.59 -13.29
N ASN A 17 7.40 15.32 -13.03
CA ASN A 17 7.41 14.29 -14.08
C ASN A 17 6.06 13.64 -14.37
N ILE A 18 5.02 13.86 -13.56
CA ILE A 18 3.73 13.18 -13.70
C ILE A 18 3.15 13.31 -15.12
N LEU A 19 3.20 14.51 -15.70
CA LEU A 19 2.64 14.75 -17.03
C LEU A 19 3.50 14.16 -18.17
N SER A 20 4.78 13.86 -17.93
CA SER A 20 5.65 13.25 -18.93
C SER A 20 5.25 11.82 -19.32
N PHE A 21 4.50 11.13 -18.45
CA PHE A 21 4.00 9.79 -18.76
C PHE A 21 2.97 9.75 -19.86
N LYS A 22 2.34 10.89 -20.24
CA LYS A 22 1.36 10.93 -21.34
C LYS A 22 1.91 10.33 -22.64
N LYS A 23 3.16 10.64 -22.98
CA LYS A 23 3.80 10.08 -24.18
C LYS A 23 3.89 8.55 -24.11
N ALA A 24 4.40 7.99 -23.01
CA ALA A 24 4.49 6.55 -22.85
C ALA A 24 3.10 5.87 -22.83
N ILE A 25 2.10 6.54 -22.27
CA ILE A 25 0.71 6.07 -22.27
C ILE A 25 0.16 6.05 -23.72
N ASP A 26 0.43 7.08 -24.52
CA ASP A 26 0.00 7.14 -25.91
C ASP A 26 0.66 6.05 -26.76
N ASP A 27 1.97 5.91 -26.65
CA ASP A 27 2.73 4.90 -27.37
C ASP A 27 2.22 3.48 -27.07
N LEU A 28 1.90 3.19 -25.80
CA LEU A 28 1.45 1.88 -25.36
C LEU A 28 -0.07 1.67 -25.49
N SER A 29 -0.86 2.73 -25.67
CA SER A 29 -2.32 2.60 -25.88
C SER A 29 -2.67 2.01 -27.26
N ASN A 30 -1.72 1.99 -28.20
CA ASN A 30 -1.91 1.54 -29.57
C ASN A 30 -1.38 0.10 -29.81
N ILE A 31 -0.95 -0.61 -28.77
CA ILE A 31 -0.49 -2.00 -28.91
C ILE A 31 -1.65 -3.00 -28.92
N ASP A 32 -1.48 -4.11 -29.62
CA ASP A 32 -2.52 -5.13 -29.84
C ASP A 32 -2.99 -5.86 -28.57
N SER A 33 -2.34 -5.79 -27.47
CA SER A 33 -2.69 -6.51 -26.25
C SER A 33 -2.87 -5.57 -25.06
N LYS A 34 -3.39 -4.37 -25.31
CA LYS A 34 -3.58 -3.34 -24.28
C LYS A 34 -4.53 -3.74 -23.15
N GLU A 35 -5.45 -4.67 -23.38
CA GLU A 35 -6.35 -5.21 -22.36
C GLU A 35 -5.63 -5.92 -21.21
N ASN A 36 -4.40 -6.36 -21.46
CA ASN A 36 -3.53 -6.96 -20.46
C ASN A 36 -2.60 -5.96 -19.77
N LEU A 37 -2.64 -4.68 -20.19
CA LEU A 37 -1.75 -3.63 -19.70
C LEU A 37 -2.50 -2.71 -18.73
N VAL A 38 -1.86 -2.43 -17.61
CA VAL A 38 -2.34 -1.48 -16.58
C VAL A 38 -1.22 -0.53 -16.21
N PHE A 39 -1.52 0.76 -16.18
CA PHE A 39 -0.65 1.76 -15.55
C PHE A 39 -1.04 1.96 -14.10
N SER A 40 -0.05 1.98 -13.23
CA SER A 40 -0.19 2.25 -11.79
C SER A 40 0.63 3.49 -11.44
N LEU A 41 -0.04 4.59 -11.17
CA LEU A 41 0.60 5.81 -10.70
C LEU A 41 0.95 5.66 -9.23
N GLN A 42 2.19 5.99 -8.86
CA GLN A 42 2.68 5.91 -7.48
C GLN A 42 3.41 7.19 -7.12
N ARG A 43 2.83 7.97 -6.20
CA ARG A 43 3.48 9.16 -5.66
C ARG A 43 4.77 8.78 -4.92
N ILE A 44 5.84 9.51 -5.13
CA ILE A 44 7.08 9.35 -4.38
C ILE A 44 6.87 9.89 -2.96
N TRP A 45 7.20 9.10 -1.95
CA TRP A 45 6.91 9.37 -0.54
C TRP A 45 7.59 10.62 0.03
N GLN A 46 8.66 11.10 -0.63
CA GLN A 46 9.41 12.29 -0.24
C GLN A 46 8.82 13.59 -0.80
N GLU A 47 7.83 13.49 -1.68
CA GLU A 47 7.13 14.68 -2.21
C GLU A 47 6.17 15.24 -1.17
N GLU A 48 6.17 16.55 -1.05
CA GLU A 48 5.19 17.27 -0.22
C GLU A 48 3.79 17.19 -0.86
N ASP A 49 2.78 17.07 -0.03
CA ASP A 49 1.40 17.10 -0.49
C ASP A 49 1.05 18.53 -0.96
N SER A 50 0.61 18.64 -2.22
CA SER A 50 0.15 19.90 -2.78
C SER A 50 -1.14 19.73 -3.56
N SER A 51 -2.01 20.73 -3.52
CA SER A 51 -3.26 20.73 -4.30
C SER A 51 -3.00 20.69 -5.81
N GLU A 52 -1.87 21.22 -6.26
CA GLU A 52 -1.45 21.20 -7.66
C GLU A 52 -1.11 19.77 -8.10
N LEU A 53 -0.33 19.04 -7.29
CA LEU A 53 0.01 17.65 -7.56
C LEU A 53 -1.23 16.77 -7.55
N ASP A 54 -2.16 16.99 -6.62
CA ASP A 54 -3.44 16.27 -6.57
C ASP A 54 -4.29 16.49 -7.82
N ASN A 55 -4.28 17.70 -8.38
CA ASN A 55 -4.99 18.00 -9.62
C ASN A 55 -4.34 17.33 -10.83
N LYS A 56 -3.03 17.37 -10.94
CA LYS A 56 -2.27 16.67 -11.97
C LYS A 56 -2.48 15.14 -11.89
N GLU A 57 -2.55 14.58 -10.70
CA GLU A 57 -2.86 13.16 -10.49
C GLU A 57 -4.26 12.80 -10.99
N LYS A 58 -5.28 13.60 -10.63
CA LYS A 58 -6.66 13.41 -11.13
C LYS A 58 -6.73 13.49 -12.64
N GLU A 59 -6.04 14.46 -13.25
CA GLU A 59 -5.95 14.59 -14.70
C GLU A 59 -5.36 13.34 -15.35
N MET A 60 -4.25 12.84 -14.81
CA MET A 60 -3.58 11.65 -15.33
C MET A 60 -4.41 10.37 -15.14
N LEU A 61 -5.12 10.23 -14.02
CA LEU A 61 -6.03 9.10 -13.81
C LEU A 61 -7.20 9.12 -14.80
N LEU A 62 -7.75 10.29 -15.09
CA LEU A 62 -8.79 10.46 -16.13
C LEU A 62 -8.24 10.12 -17.51
N TYR A 63 -7.04 10.60 -17.82
CA TYR A 63 -6.34 10.30 -19.08
C TYR A 63 -6.14 8.80 -19.30
N LEU A 64 -5.62 8.10 -18.30
CA LEU A 64 -5.43 6.65 -18.31
C LEU A 64 -6.76 5.90 -18.51
N ARG A 65 -7.82 6.37 -17.82
CA ARG A 65 -9.17 5.78 -17.95
C ARG A 65 -9.70 5.91 -19.36
N ASN A 66 -9.56 7.09 -19.98
CA ASN A 66 -10.00 7.35 -21.35
C ASN A 66 -9.25 6.49 -22.39
N LYS A 67 -8.02 6.10 -22.09
CA LYS A 67 -7.21 5.18 -22.92
C LYS A 67 -7.51 3.69 -22.65
N GLY A 68 -8.33 3.37 -21.62
CA GLY A 68 -8.61 1.99 -21.23
C GLY A 68 -7.43 1.28 -20.54
N LEU A 69 -6.48 2.03 -19.99
CA LEU A 69 -5.24 1.52 -19.38
C LEU A 69 -5.27 1.51 -17.85
N THR A 70 -6.43 1.81 -17.25
CA THR A 70 -6.67 1.58 -15.82
C THR A 70 -7.73 0.50 -15.68
N LYS A 71 -7.56 -0.37 -14.70
CA LYS A 71 -8.70 -1.18 -14.26
C LYS A 71 -9.59 -0.34 -13.37
N PRO A 72 -10.91 -0.57 -13.42
CA PRO A 72 -11.78 -0.10 -12.34
C PRO A 72 -11.16 -0.53 -11.01
N THR A 73 -11.19 0.37 -10.04
CA THR A 73 -10.74 0.05 -8.68
C THR A 73 -11.76 -0.92 -8.10
N GLU A 74 -11.56 -2.22 -8.35
CA GLU A 74 -12.32 -3.25 -7.67
C GLU A 74 -11.95 -3.19 -6.19
N TYR A 75 -12.92 -3.01 -5.33
CA TYR A 75 -12.72 -3.14 -3.91
C TYR A 75 -12.38 -4.60 -3.60
N LYS A 76 -11.15 -4.86 -3.23
CA LYS A 76 -10.68 -6.20 -2.87
C LYS A 76 -10.78 -6.49 -1.37
N GLY A 77 -11.81 -5.97 -0.72
CA GLY A 77 -11.99 -6.15 0.72
C GLY A 77 -11.06 -5.26 1.57
N ILE A 78 -10.79 -5.69 2.80
CA ILE A 78 -9.91 -4.97 3.72
C ILE A 78 -8.47 -5.07 3.21
N PHE A 79 -7.87 -3.93 2.85
CA PHE A 79 -6.46 -3.90 2.45
C PHE A 79 -5.57 -4.18 3.68
N GLN A 80 -4.89 -5.31 3.65
CA GLN A 80 -3.83 -5.58 4.60
C GLN A 80 -2.48 -5.27 3.96
N CYS A 81 -1.68 -4.43 4.62
CA CYS A 81 -0.33 -4.13 4.17
C CYS A 81 0.49 -5.43 4.08
N TYR A 82 1.28 -5.59 3.02
CA TYR A 82 2.15 -6.77 2.89
C TYR A 82 3.11 -6.91 4.08
N ALA A 83 3.56 -5.80 4.66
CA ALA A 83 4.42 -5.78 5.83
C ALA A 83 3.78 -6.36 7.11
N ASP A 84 2.44 -6.50 7.12
CA ASP A 84 1.69 -7.09 8.23
C ASP A 84 1.52 -8.62 8.08
N LYS A 85 1.88 -9.16 6.91
CA LYS A 85 1.81 -10.60 6.66
C LYS A 85 3.08 -11.28 7.18
N GLU A 86 2.91 -12.37 7.89
CA GLU A 86 4.01 -13.11 8.49
C GLU A 86 5.02 -13.61 7.45
N ASN A 87 4.51 -14.12 6.33
CA ASN A 87 5.30 -14.70 5.24
C ASN A 87 5.85 -13.68 4.22
N CYS A 88 5.72 -12.38 4.46
CA CYS A 88 6.30 -11.33 3.62
C CYS A 88 7.46 -10.65 4.32
N ILE A 89 8.62 -10.66 3.68
CA ILE A 89 9.85 -10.03 4.16
C ILE A 89 10.53 -9.26 3.02
N VAL A 90 11.39 -8.35 3.40
CA VAL A 90 12.31 -7.64 2.50
C VAL A 90 13.73 -8.05 2.89
N ILE A 91 14.48 -8.60 1.95
CA ILE A 91 15.87 -9.00 2.15
C ILE A 91 16.76 -7.94 1.51
N ASN A 92 17.64 -7.34 2.28
CA ASN A 92 18.64 -6.42 1.77
C ASN A 92 19.86 -7.19 1.23
N TYR A 93 20.70 -6.54 0.42
CA TYR A 93 21.85 -7.15 -0.26
C TYR A 93 22.85 -7.84 0.69
N ASN A 94 22.91 -7.41 1.94
CA ASN A 94 23.79 -7.96 2.99
C ASN A 94 23.12 -9.05 3.84
N GLY A 95 21.92 -9.51 3.49
CA GLY A 95 21.16 -10.51 4.24
C GLY A 95 20.34 -9.94 5.40
N ASP A 96 20.36 -8.63 5.64
CA ASP A 96 19.50 -8.01 6.66
C ASP A 96 18.02 -8.12 6.26
N ILE A 97 17.17 -8.49 7.22
CA ILE A 97 15.74 -8.66 7.03
C ILE A 97 14.98 -7.43 7.54
N TYR A 98 14.08 -6.96 6.73
CA TYR A 98 13.11 -5.89 7.04
C TYR A 98 11.70 -6.34 6.66
N LYS A 99 10.69 -5.65 7.17
CA LYS A 99 9.27 -5.92 6.81
C LYS A 99 8.68 -4.91 5.83
N CYS A 100 9.27 -3.73 5.72
CA CYS A 100 8.67 -2.62 4.97
C CYS A 100 9.69 -1.94 4.06
N THR A 101 9.38 -1.83 2.77
CA THR A 101 10.20 -1.09 1.80
C THR A 101 10.08 0.43 1.92
N ALA A 102 9.06 0.94 2.64
CA ALA A 102 8.89 2.37 2.92
C ALA A 102 9.68 2.84 4.15
N ASN A 103 10.44 1.95 4.79
CA ASN A 103 11.43 2.30 5.81
C ASN A 103 12.81 2.47 5.17
N ASP A 104 13.59 3.40 5.73
CA ASP A 104 15.02 3.40 5.47
C ASP A 104 15.60 2.08 6.01
N PHE A 105 16.52 1.50 5.26
CA PHE A 105 17.18 0.24 5.66
C PHE A 105 18.28 0.49 6.67
N LEU A 106 17.97 1.17 7.77
CA LEU A 106 18.88 1.49 8.86
C LEU A 106 19.05 0.28 9.78
N PRO A 107 20.25 0.08 10.38
CA PRO A 107 20.52 -1.06 11.25
C PRO A 107 19.54 -1.22 12.41
N GLU A 108 19.10 -0.12 13.02
CA GLU A 108 18.14 -0.12 14.13
C GLU A 108 16.70 -0.51 13.73
N LYS A 109 16.41 -0.51 12.43
CA LYS A 109 15.12 -0.96 11.89
C LYS A 109 15.16 -2.39 11.37
N LYS A 110 16.31 -3.04 11.46
CA LYS A 110 16.49 -4.42 11.08
C LYS A 110 15.69 -5.36 11.99
N GLU A 111 14.98 -6.29 11.40
CA GLU A 111 14.06 -7.21 12.07
C GLU A 111 14.57 -8.66 12.08
N GLY A 112 15.68 -8.92 11.39
CA GLY A 112 16.29 -10.25 11.35
C GLY A 112 17.48 -10.30 10.41
N ILE A 113 18.02 -11.51 10.24
CA ILE A 113 19.14 -11.81 9.35
C ILE A 113 18.86 -13.11 8.62
N LEU A 114 19.11 -13.12 7.31
CA LEU A 114 19.26 -14.31 6.50
C LEU A 114 20.74 -14.70 6.47
N ASN A 115 21.06 -15.87 6.99
CA ASN A 115 22.45 -16.37 6.97
C ASN A 115 22.78 -17.09 5.65
N SER A 116 24.07 -17.43 5.48
CA SER A 116 24.58 -18.12 4.29
C SER A 116 23.98 -19.51 4.05
N ASN A 117 23.37 -20.11 5.07
CA ASN A 117 22.73 -21.44 4.98
C ASN A 117 21.22 -21.32 4.62
N GLY A 118 20.74 -20.11 4.31
CA GLY A 118 19.35 -19.89 3.97
C GLY A 118 18.39 -19.83 5.17
N VAL A 119 18.91 -19.78 6.40
CA VAL A 119 18.09 -19.71 7.62
C VAL A 119 17.87 -18.26 8.02
N ILE A 120 16.62 -17.91 8.32
CA ILE A 120 16.22 -16.60 8.81
C ILE A 120 16.14 -16.65 10.33
N THR A 121 16.78 -15.70 10.99
CA THR A 121 16.67 -15.47 12.43
C THR A 121 16.06 -14.10 12.68
N TYR A 122 14.91 -14.04 13.35
CA TYR A 122 14.23 -12.80 13.69
C TYR A 122 14.67 -12.28 15.07
N ASN A 123 14.56 -10.97 15.25
CA ASN A 123 14.85 -10.30 16.50
C ASN A 123 13.57 -9.85 17.24
N SER A 124 13.74 -9.24 18.42
CA SER A 124 12.61 -8.76 19.24
C SER A 124 11.79 -7.66 18.58
N LEU A 125 12.35 -6.90 17.62
CA LEU A 125 11.61 -5.89 16.87
C LEU A 125 10.56 -6.54 15.96
N TYR A 126 10.93 -7.63 15.27
CA TYR A 126 10.00 -8.44 14.48
C TYR A 126 8.83 -8.94 15.35
N GLU A 127 9.15 -9.52 16.51
CA GLU A 127 8.12 -10.05 17.42
C GLU A 127 7.17 -8.95 17.90
N LYS A 128 7.71 -7.79 18.30
CA LYS A 128 6.92 -6.63 18.70
C LYS A 128 6.00 -6.17 17.57
N ARG A 129 6.51 -6.14 16.34
CA ARG A 129 5.73 -5.77 15.17
C ARG A 129 4.57 -6.74 14.94
N MET A 130 4.85 -8.03 14.89
CA MET A 130 3.82 -9.03 14.58
C MET A 130 2.71 -9.08 15.63
N LYS A 131 3.05 -8.79 16.88
CA LYS A 131 2.07 -8.69 17.98
C LYS A 131 1.35 -7.35 18.06
N ALA A 132 1.84 -6.30 17.40
CA ALA A 132 1.35 -4.91 17.61
C ALA A 132 -0.15 -4.73 17.37
N LYS A 133 -0.77 -5.46 16.43
CA LYS A 133 -2.21 -5.38 16.18
C LYS A 133 -3.05 -5.89 17.35
N TYR A 134 -2.54 -6.86 18.09
CA TYR A 134 -3.29 -7.60 19.13
C TYR A 134 -2.75 -7.38 20.55
N ALA A 135 -1.76 -6.52 20.72
CA ALA A 135 -1.13 -6.26 22.02
C ALA A 135 -1.31 -4.83 22.52
N LEU A 136 -1.67 -3.90 21.63
CA LEU A 136 -1.79 -2.48 22.01
C LEU A 136 -3.19 -2.21 22.58
N LYS A 137 -3.23 -1.66 23.80
CA LYS A 137 -4.47 -1.29 24.49
C LYS A 137 -5.43 -0.48 23.61
N PRO A 138 -5.01 0.63 22.95
CA PRO A 138 -5.91 1.40 22.11
C PRO A 138 -6.44 0.65 20.88
N CYS A 139 -5.81 -0.46 20.50
CA CYS A 139 -6.29 -1.31 19.41
C CYS A 139 -7.29 -2.38 19.91
N LEU A 140 -7.03 -2.98 21.06
CA LEU A 140 -7.88 -4.03 21.62
C LEU A 140 -9.29 -3.52 21.97
N GLU A 141 -9.38 -2.28 22.43
CA GLU A 141 -10.64 -1.62 22.77
C GLU A 141 -11.32 -0.92 21.58
N CYS A 142 -10.73 -1.02 20.37
CA CYS A 142 -11.18 -0.26 19.22
C CYS A 142 -12.20 -1.03 18.37
N ASN A 143 -13.39 -0.47 18.22
CA ASN A 143 -14.51 -1.07 17.48
C ASN A 143 -14.25 -1.20 15.96
N ILE A 144 -13.28 -0.46 15.39
CA ILE A 144 -12.89 -0.59 13.99
C ILE A 144 -11.66 -1.48 13.78
N LEU A 145 -11.14 -2.13 14.82
CA LEU A 145 -9.93 -2.97 14.69
C LEU A 145 -10.00 -3.98 13.53
N PRO A 146 -11.11 -4.69 13.30
CA PRO A 146 -11.22 -5.66 12.21
C PRO A 146 -11.02 -5.05 10.83
N ILE A 147 -11.45 -3.81 10.61
CA ILE A 147 -11.39 -3.10 9.34
C ILE A 147 -10.29 -2.02 9.29
N CYS A 148 -9.52 -1.89 10.37
CA CYS A 148 -8.49 -0.86 10.49
C CYS A 148 -7.29 -1.13 9.59
N MET A 149 -7.02 -0.22 8.67
CA MET A 149 -5.91 -0.32 7.71
C MET A 149 -4.58 0.23 8.21
N ILE A 150 -4.49 0.66 9.48
CA ILE A 150 -3.23 1.11 10.08
C ILE A 150 -2.26 -0.08 10.15
N CYS A 151 -1.15 0.00 9.45
CA CYS A 151 -0.16 -1.07 9.38
C CYS A 151 0.61 -1.21 10.70
N THR A 152 1.23 -2.38 10.91
CA THR A 152 2.00 -2.70 12.12
C THR A 152 3.15 -1.73 12.36
N GLN A 153 3.80 -1.20 11.32
CA GLN A 153 4.83 -0.17 11.45
C GLN A 153 4.33 1.11 12.14
N LYS A 154 3.14 1.56 11.77
CA LYS A 154 2.50 2.69 12.43
C LYS A 154 2.08 2.32 13.85
N ARG A 155 1.59 1.09 14.08
CA ARG A 155 1.20 0.62 15.40
C ARG A 155 2.37 0.57 16.39
N LEU A 156 3.59 0.21 15.95
CA LEU A 156 4.77 0.25 16.79
C LEU A 156 5.03 1.63 17.42
N LYS A 157 4.63 2.70 16.73
CA LYS A 157 4.74 4.07 17.28
C LYS A 157 3.72 4.36 18.40
N MET A 158 2.75 3.48 18.58
CA MET A 158 1.70 3.63 19.61
C MET A 158 1.91 2.72 20.84
N ILE A 159 3.08 2.09 20.99
CA ILE A 159 3.32 1.13 22.09
C ILE A 159 3.07 1.76 23.48
N ASN A 160 3.40 3.04 23.65
CA ASN A 160 3.25 3.78 24.90
C ASN A 160 2.05 4.74 24.88
N GLU A 161 1.18 4.65 23.88
CA GLU A 161 0.05 5.55 23.75
C GLU A 161 -1.22 4.95 24.38
N GLU A 162 -1.95 5.77 25.13
CA GLU A 162 -3.25 5.39 25.70
C GLU A 162 -4.39 5.45 24.66
N LYS A 163 -4.20 6.21 23.58
CA LYS A 163 -5.19 6.43 22.51
C LYS A 163 -4.55 6.29 21.13
N CYS A 164 -5.40 5.98 20.15
CA CYS A 164 -4.96 5.95 18.77
C CYS A 164 -4.58 7.38 18.27
N ILE A 165 -3.33 7.54 17.83
CA ILE A 165 -2.83 8.83 17.32
C ILE A 165 -3.15 9.04 15.82
N TYR A 166 -3.64 8.02 15.12
CA TYR A 166 -3.89 8.07 13.67
C TYR A 166 -5.36 8.24 13.30
N ILE A 167 -6.29 7.76 14.13
CA ILE A 167 -7.73 7.81 13.85
C ILE A 167 -8.42 8.39 15.08
N LYS A 168 -9.10 9.51 14.89
CA LYS A 168 -9.88 10.16 15.94
C LYS A 168 -11.20 9.41 16.16
N GLU A 169 -11.70 9.41 17.38
CA GLU A 169 -12.98 8.73 17.73
C GLU A 169 -14.15 9.19 16.86
N LYS A 170 -14.22 10.50 16.57
CA LYS A 170 -15.27 11.09 15.75
C LYS A 170 -15.27 10.60 14.28
N ASP A 171 -14.13 10.10 13.78
CA ASP A 171 -13.97 9.67 12.37
C ASP A 171 -14.31 8.18 12.18
N LYS A 172 -14.38 7.41 13.27
CA LYS A 172 -14.66 5.96 13.23
C LYS A 172 -16.02 5.59 12.61
N PRO A 173 -17.11 6.29 12.92
CA PRO A 173 -18.41 6.00 12.28
C PRO A 173 -18.39 6.16 10.75
N ASP A 174 -17.63 7.11 10.24
CA ASP A 174 -17.50 7.32 8.80
C ASP A 174 -16.70 6.20 8.13
N ILE A 175 -15.64 5.72 8.77
CA ILE A 175 -14.86 4.57 8.32
C ILE A 175 -15.74 3.32 8.22
N ILE A 176 -16.57 3.06 9.21
CA ILE A 176 -17.52 1.92 9.22
C ILE A 176 -18.54 2.09 8.09
N ARG A 177 -19.12 3.28 7.95
CA ARG A 177 -20.13 3.58 6.93
C ARG A 177 -19.57 3.41 5.52
N ASP A 178 -18.34 3.89 5.28
CA ASP A 178 -17.69 3.76 3.99
C ASP A 178 -17.32 2.31 3.68
N HIS A 179 -16.92 1.55 4.68
CA HIS A 179 -16.66 0.12 4.53
C HIS A 179 -17.92 -0.64 4.14
N ILE A 180 -19.03 -0.39 4.83
CA ILE A 180 -20.34 -0.98 4.53
C ILE A 180 -20.79 -0.61 3.11
N ARG A 181 -20.74 0.68 2.74
CA ARG A 181 -21.11 1.13 1.40
C ARG A 181 -20.33 0.45 0.28
N ARG A 182 -19.05 0.18 0.51
CA ARG A 182 -18.23 -0.53 -0.48
C ARG A 182 -18.66 -1.98 -0.63
N ILE A 183 -18.96 -2.68 0.45
CA ILE A 183 -19.46 -4.06 0.41
C ILE A 183 -20.80 -4.12 -0.35
N TYR A 184 -21.75 -3.25 -0.04
CA TYR A 184 -23.06 -3.27 -0.69
C TYR A 184 -23.02 -2.87 -2.17
N LYS A 185 -22.12 -1.96 -2.57
CA LYS A 185 -21.96 -1.63 -4.01
C LYS A 185 -21.40 -2.79 -4.84
N GLU A 186 -20.69 -3.73 -4.23
CA GLU A 186 -20.21 -4.93 -4.91
C GLU A 186 -21.29 -6.02 -5.02
N THR A 187 -22.26 -6.05 -4.11
CA THR A 187 -23.37 -7.01 -4.15
C THR A 187 -24.46 -6.65 -5.14
N ASP A 188 -24.56 -5.38 -5.55
CA ASP A 188 -25.55 -4.91 -6.54
C ASP A 188 -25.13 -5.12 -8.01
N ILE A 189 -23.97 -5.77 -8.26
CA ILE A 189 -23.39 -6.01 -9.60
C ILE A 189 -23.49 -7.50 -10.01
N THR A 190 -24.15 -8.31 -9.23
CA THR A 190 -24.47 -9.71 -9.61
C THR A 190 -25.95 -9.81 -9.94
#